data_1e951eb43b1e7c6a296f7eff2d06398b
#
_entry.id   1e951eb43b1e7c6a296f7eff2d06398b
#
_cell.length_a   1.000
_cell.length_b   1.000
_cell.length_c   1.000
_cell.angle_alpha   90.00
_cell.angle_beta   90.00
_cell.angle_gamma   90.00
#
_symmetry.space_group_name_H-M   'P 1'
#
loop_
_entity.id
_entity.type
_entity.pdbx_description
1 polymer ?
#
loop_
_entity_poly.entity_id
_entity_poly.type
_entity_poly.pdbx_seq_one_letter_code
_entity_poly.pdbx_strand_id
1 'polypeptide(L)'
;KESLSFCIFIQIGMLPLIIYFQYEAPAFSFLANVAAVPLATCAFTLAFLLIFLPYTVFHEAISWMIQGVLWISRQSYGMLTIGHVPFLWVLLFYFMTGLWIWKKNGQNRHIRISLAYVIMIILIWIPMARRKSLAFLDVGQGDCFVADTKSGAIIFDGGSSSEDQVGRYRILPYMKYLG
;
A
#
# COMPACT_ATOMS: atom_id res chain seq x y z
N LYS A 1 -18.40 -1.86 -16.01
CA LYS A 1 -17.21 -2.68 -16.37
C LYS A 1 -15.96 -1.81 -16.52
N GLU A 2 -16.05 -0.66 -17.17
CA GLU A 2 -14.89 0.24 -17.41
C GLU A 2 -14.33 0.84 -16.12
N SER A 3 -15.19 1.28 -15.20
CA SER A 3 -14.77 1.85 -13.92
C SER A 3 -14.00 0.85 -13.05
N LEU A 4 -14.42 -0.41 -13.03
CA LEU A 4 -13.74 -1.47 -12.29
C LEU A 4 -12.34 -1.75 -12.88
N SER A 5 -12.26 -1.84 -14.21
CA SER A 5 -10.97 -2.01 -14.90
C SER A 5 -10.02 -0.85 -14.61
N PHE A 6 -10.53 0.38 -14.58
CA PHE A 6 -9.75 1.57 -14.26
C PHE A 6 -9.19 1.53 -12.83
N CYS A 7 -10.02 1.17 -11.84
CA CYS A 7 -9.57 1.01 -10.45
C CYS A 7 -8.46 -0.05 -10.32
N ILE A 8 -8.62 -1.19 -11.01
CA ILE A 8 -7.62 -2.27 -11.00
C ILE A 8 -6.30 -1.78 -11.64
N PHE A 9 -6.36 -1.07 -12.76
CA PHE A 9 -5.16 -0.54 -13.41
C PHE A 9 -4.40 0.46 -12.52
N ILE A 10 -5.11 1.37 -11.86
CA ILE A 10 -4.50 2.31 -10.91
C ILE A 10 -3.84 1.54 -9.76
N GLN A 11 -4.55 0.57 -9.19
CA GLN A 11 -4.04 -0.24 -8.09
C GLN A 11 -2.75 -0.95 -8.47
N ILE A 12 -2.72 -1.62 -9.62
CA ILE A 12 -1.53 -2.32 -10.12
C ILE A 12 -0.40 -1.32 -10.39
N GLY A 13 -0.72 -0.16 -10.96
CA GLY A 13 0.27 0.88 -11.24
C GLY A 13 0.90 1.46 -9.97
N MET A 14 0.13 1.62 -8.90
CA MET A 14 0.61 2.16 -7.62
C MET A 14 1.30 1.12 -6.73
N LEU A 15 1.05 -0.17 -6.96
CA LEU A 15 1.53 -1.26 -6.10
C LEU A 15 3.05 -1.22 -5.84
N PRO A 16 3.94 -1.05 -6.85
CA PRO A 16 5.39 -1.02 -6.62
C PRO A 16 5.83 0.12 -5.71
N LEU A 17 5.19 1.28 -5.81
CA LEU A 17 5.48 2.43 -4.94
C LEU A 17 4.99 2.18 -3.51
N ILE A 18 3.79 1.62 -3.36
CA ILE A 18 3.25 1.27 -2.05
C ILE A 18 4.19 0.30 -1.34
N ILE A 19 4.61 -0.77 -2.03
CA ILE A 19 5.55 -1.75 -1.46
C ILE A 19 6.89 -1.10 -1.11
N TYR A 20 7.41 -0.24 -1.98
CA TYR A 20 8.70 0.42 -1.74
C TYR A 20 8.69 1.31 -0.51
N PHE A 21 7.60 2.07 -0.27
CA PHE A 21 7.52 3.00 0.86
C PHE A 21 6.95 2.40 2.13
N GLN A 22 6.04 1.42 2.02
CA GLN A 22 5.32 0.87 3.18
C GLN A 22 5.76 -0.55 3.53
N TYR A 23 6.51 -1.23 2.65
CA TYR A 23 6.95 -2.62 2.79
C TYR A 23 5.80 -3.64 2.88
N GLU A 24 4.59 -3.20 2.58
CA GLU A 24 3.35 -3.97 2.64
C GLU A 24 2.55 -3.79 1.36
N ALA A 25 1.81 -4.82 1.00
CA ALA A 25 0.84 -4.75 -0.09
C ALA A 25 -0.56 -5.11 0.42
N PRO A 26 -1.55 -4.25 0.23
CA PRO A 26 -2.93 -4.57 0.55
C PRO A 26 -3.51 -5.50 -0.53
N ALA A 27 -3.65 -6.79 -0.21
CA ALA A 27 -4.10 -7.81 -1.18
C ALA A 27 -5.51 -7.54 -1.73
N PHE A 28 -6.40 -7.01 -0.91
CA PHE A 28 -7.81 -6.82 -1.26
C PHE A 28 -8.28 -5.37 -1.29
N SER A 29 -7.36 -4.40 -1.35
CA SER A 29 -7.72 -2.97 -1.35
C SER A 29 -8.55 -2.56 -2.57
N PHE A 30 -8.47 -3.32 -3.68
CA PHE A 30 -9.32 -3.07 -4.84
C PHE A 30 -10.82 -3.24 -4.52
N LEU A 31 -11.18 -4.19 -3.65
CA LEU A 31 -12.56 -4.38 -3.18
C LEU A 31 -13.02 -3.19 -2.33
N ALA A 32 -12.14 -2.72 -1.44
CA ALA A 32 -12.42 -1.53 -0.65
C ALA A 32 -12.64 -0.30 -1.53
N ASN A 33 -11.82 -0.10 -2.55
CA ASN A 33 -11.93 1.01 -3.48
C ASN A 33 -13.22 0.98 -4.31
N VAL A 34 -13.71 -0.20 -4.68
CA VAL A 34 -14.99 -0.36 -5.40
C VAL A 34 -16.16 0.19 -4.60
N ALA A 35 -16.13 0.06 -3.28
CA ALA A 35 -17.17 0.59 -2.39
C ALA A 35 -16.87 2.02 -1.92
N ALA A 36 -15.63 2.31 -1.55
CA ALA A 36 -15.25 3.61 -0.98
C ALA A 36 -15.29 4.75 -2.00
N VAL A 37 -14.87 4.51 -3.25
CA VAL A 37 -14.83 5.57 -4.28
C VAL A 37 -16.23 6.10 -4.62
N PRO A 38 -17.26 5.28 -4.89
CA PRO A 38 -18.62 5.79 -5.11
C PRO A 38 -19.17 6.53 -3.90
N LEU A 39 -18.97 6.00 -2.68
CA LEU A 39 -19.43 6.68 -1.46
C LEU A 39 -18.78 8.04 -1.28
N ALA A 40 -17.45 8.12 -1.46
CA ALA A 40 -16.72 9.37 -1.37
C ALA A 40 -17.17 10.37 -2.45
N THR A 41 -17.41 9.90 -3.67
CA THR A 41 -17.90 10.73 -4.78
C THR A 41 -19.29 11.30 -4.49
N CYS A 42 -20.22 10.47 -4.00
CA CYS A 42 -21.53 10.91 -3.59
C CYS A 42 -21.46 11.91 -2.44
N ALA A 43 -20.66 11.62 -1.40
CA ALA A 43 -20.46 12.53 -0.28
C ALA A 43 -19.91 13.89 -0.73
N PHE A 44 -18.91 13.89 -1.62
CA PHE A 44 -18.35 15.11 -2.19
C PHE A 44 -19.37 15.90 -3.01
N THR A 45 -20.15 15.24 -3.84
CA THR A 45 -21.21 15.88 -4.66
C THR A 45 -22.28 16.50 -3.78
N LEU A 46 -22.73 15.80 -2.74
CA LEU A 46 -23.71 16.35 -1.79
C LEU A 46 -23.12 17.51 -0.97
N ALA A 47 -21.85 17.42 -0.58
CA ALA A 47 -21.17 18.52 0.12
C ALA A 47 -21.05 19.76 -0.76
N PHE A 48 -20.81 19.59 -2.06
CA PHE A 48 -20.80 20.70 -3.02
C PHE A 48 -22.20 21.33 -3.15
N LEU A 49 -23.25 20.51 -3.23
CA LEU A 49 -24.63 21.00 -3.30
C LEU A 49 -25.07 21.76 -2.04
N LEU A 50 -24.52 21.43 -0.86
CA LEU A 50 -24.81 22.17 0.39
C LEU A 50 -24.41 23.64 0.34
N ILE A 51 -23.47 24.03 -0.53
CA ILE A 51 -23.08 25.43 -0.72
C ILE A 51 -24.28 26.26 -1.27
N PHE A 52 -25.10 25.62 -2.12
CA PHE A 52 -26.22 26.27 -2.79
C PHE A 52 -27.58 26.02 -2.10
N LEU A 53 -27.69 24.85 -1.46
CA LEU A 53 -28.95 24.37 -0.87
C LEU A 53 -28.70 23.85 0.56
N PRO A 54 -28.74 24.69 1.59
CA PRO A 54 -28.41 24.32 2.96
C PRO A 54 -29.52 23.51 3.64
N TYR A 55 -29.85 22.33 3.14
CA TYR A 55 -30.80 21.43 3.77
C TYR A 55 -30.10 20.49 4.77
N THR A 56 -30.63 20.43 5.99
CA THR A 56 -30.12 19.56 7.07
C THR A 56 -30.06 18.10 6.69
N VAL A 57 -30.98 17.63 5.83
CA VAL A 57 -31.01 16.25 5.32
C VAL A 57 -29.73 15.87 4.57
N PHE A 58 -29.13 16.78 3.81
CA PHE A 58 -27.88 16.52 3.11
C PHE A 58 -26.69 16.35 4.08
N HIS A 59 -26.70 17.05 5.18
CA HIS A 59 -25.68 16.94 6.22
C HIS A 59 -25.67 15.53 6.83
N GLU A 60 -26.82 15.00 7.18
CA GLU A 60 -26.97 13.64 7.70
C GLU A 60 -26.52 12.60 6.67
N ALA A 61 -26.96 12.71 5.41
CA ALA A 61 -26.57 11.80 4.34
C ALA A 61 -25.05 11.78 4.11
N ILE A 62 -24.39 12.94 4.11
CA ILE A 62 -22.93 13.07 3.98
C ILE A 62 -22.25 12.41 5.18
N SER A 63 -22.74 12.64 6.39
CA SER A 63 -22.18 12.04 7.61
C SER A 63 -22.21 10.51 7.55
N TRP A 64 -23.32 9.91 7.13
CA TRP A 64 -23.44 8.47 6.93
C TRP A 64 -22.48 7.94 5.88
N MET A 65 -22.31 8.63 4.75
CA MET A 65 -21.38 8.23 3.69
C MET A 65 -19.94 8.29 4.16
N ILE A 66 -19.54 9.36 4.86
CA ILE A 66 -18.20 9.50 5.44
C ILE A 66 -17.93 8.38 6.46
N GLN A 67 -18.90 8.08 7.34
CA GLN A 67 -18.77 6.98 8.29
C GLN A 67 -18.62 5.64 7.58
N GLY A 68 -19.33 5.41 6.48
CA GLY A 68 -19.18 4.23 5.63
C GLY A 68 -17.78 4.11 5.06
N VAL A 69 -17.22 5.19 4.51
CA VAL A 69 -15.84 5.20 4.01
C VAL A 69 -14.84 4.93 5.12
N LEU A 70 -15.01 5.55 6.30
CA LEU A 70 -14.16 5.33 7.46
C LEU A 70 -14.25 3.89 7.97
N TRP A 71 -15.44 3.30 7.98
CA TRP A 71 -15.62 1.90 8.35
C TRP A 71 -14.89 0.97 7.39
N ILE A 72 -15.05 1.19 6.07
CA ILE A 72 -14.32 0.44 5.04
C ILE A 72 -12.80 0.57 5.25
N SER A 73 -12.29 1.79 5.50
CA SER A 73 -10.85 2.04 5.65
C SER A 73 -10.23 1.38 6.88
N ARG A 74 -11.04 1.11 7.92
CA ARG A 74 -10.59 0.44 9.16
C ARG A 74 -10.48 -1.07 9.03
N GLN A 75 -11.04 -1.65 7.98
CA GLN A 75 -10.94 -3.09 7.76
C GLN A 75 -9.52 -3.45 7.27
N SER A 76 -8.96 -4.49 7.89
CA SER A 76 -7.68 -5.03 7.46
C SER A 76 -7.90 -5.93 6.24
N TYR A 77 -7.69 -5.39 5.04
CA TYR A 77 -7.89 -6.12 3.78
C TYR A 77 -6.68 -7.00 3.42
N GLY A 78 -6.24 -7.85 4.37
CA GLY A 78 -5.14 -8.76 4.10
C GLY A 78 -3.86 -8.02 3.72
N MET A 79 -3.30 -7.25 4.66
CA MET A 79 -1.98 -6.64 4.48
C MET A 79 -0.93 -7.72 4.43
N LEU A 80 -0.23 -7.82 3.32
CA LEU A 80 0.87 -8.75 3.11
C LEU A 80 2.18 -8.00 3.30
N THR A 81 2.94 -8.36 4.31
CA THR A 81 4.28 -7.81 4.52
C THR A 81 5.22 -8.45 3.51
N ILE A 82 5.79 -7.65 2.62
CA ILE A 82 6.67 -8.09 1.53
C ILE A 82 8.13 -7.84 1.88
N GLY A 83 8.39 -6.81 2.68
CA GLY A 83 9.73 -6.38 2.99
C GLY A 83 10.31 -5.39 1.98
N HIS A 84 11.59 -5.10 2.13
CA HIS A 84 12.30 -4.14 1.30
C HIS A 84 12.49 -4.64 -0.13
N VAL A 85 12.05 -3.82 -1.08
CA VAL A 85 12.27 -4.02 -2.52
C VAL A 85 13.27 -2.98 -3.02
N PRO A 86 14.35 -3.35 -3.74
CA PRO A 86 15.30 -2.38 -4.27
C PRO A 86 14.63 -1.39 -5.23
N PHE A 87 15.02 -0.12 -5.16
CA PHE A 87 14.49 0.94 -6.03
C PHE A 87 14.65 0.60 -7.53
N LEU A 88 15.69 -0.12 -7.88
CA LEU A 88 15.91 -0.58 -9.26
C LEU A 88 14.73 -1.40 -9.81
N TRP A 89 14.07 -2.21 -8.97
CA TRP A 89 12.90 -2.99 -9.37
C TRP A 89 11.70 -2.09 -9.68
N VAL A 90 11.51 -1.03 -8.91
CA VAL A 90 10.46 -0.02 -9.16
C VAL A 90 10.71 0.67 -10.49
N LEU A 91 11.98 1.09 -10.74
CA LEU A 91 12.36 1.70 -12.01
C LEU A 91 12.15 0.74 -13.20
N LEU A 92 12.56 -0.52 -13.07
CA LEU A 92 12.36 -1.53 -14.10
C LEU A 92 10.88 -1.74 -14.41
N PHE A 93 10.03 -1.76 -13.38
CA PHE A 93 8.58 -1.87 -13.58
C PHE A 93 8.03 -0.74 -14.44
N TYR A 94 8.32 0.52 -14.09
CA TYR A 94 7.80 1.65 -14.84
C TYR A 94 8.44 1.77 -16.23
N PHE A 95 9.72 1.43 -16.36
CA PHE A 95 10.40 1.41 -17.66
C PHE A 95 9.79 0.36 -18.59
N MET A 96 9.59 -0.86 -18.13
CA MET A 96 8.95 -1.93 -18.91
C MET A 96 7.51 -1.58 -19.28
N THR A 97 6.75 -1.00 -18.32
CA THR A 97 5.39 -0.52 -18.57
C THR A 97 5.38 0.58 -19.62
N GLY A 98 6.32 1.53 -19.55
CA GLY A 98 6.47 2.62 -20.52
C GLY A 98 6.83 2.13 -21.91
N LEU A 99 7.82 1.25 -22.04
CA LEU A 99 8.20 0.62 -23.32
C LEU A 99 7.02 -0.12 -23.93
N TRP A 100 6.23 -0.69 -23.12
CA TRP A 100 5.09 -1.47 -23.53
C TRP A 100 3.92 -0.62 -24.03
N ILE A 101 3.62 0.50 -23.37
CA ILE A 101 2.65 1.48 -23.86
C ILE A 101 3.12 2.07 -25.21
N TRP A 102 4.42 2.32 -25.35
CA TRP A 102 5.00 2.91 -26.55
C TRP A 102 4.93 1.96 -27.77
N LYS A 103 5.11 0.67 -27.57
CA LYS A 103 5.08 -0.32 -28.66
C LYS A 103 3.64 -0.61 -29.14
N LYS A 104 3.07 0.31 -29.89
CA LYS A 104 1.65 0.48 -30.21
C LYS A 104 1.01 -0.59 -31.11
N ASN A 105 1.76 -1.57 -31.68
CA ASN A 105 1.24 -2.48 -32.70
C ASN A 105 1.39 -3.97 -32.33
N GLY A 106 0.26 -4.68 -32.25
CA GLY A 106 0.23 -6.14 -32.23
C GLY A 106 -1.03 -6.73 -31.61
N GLN A 107 -1.62 -7.68 -32.30
CA GLN A 107 -2.84 -8.41 -31.94
C GLN A 107 -2.75 -9.13 -30.56
N ASN A 108 -1.54 -9.38 -30.04
CA ASN A 108 -1.28 -10.05 -28.76
C ASN A 108 -0.82 -9.07 -27.66
N ARG A 109 -1.14 -7.79 -27.78
CA ARG A 109 -0.73 -6.74 -26.84
C ARG A 109 -1.18 -7.05 -25.42
N HIS A 110 -2.45 -7.36 -25.21
CA HIS A 110 -3.03 -7.63 -23.88
C HIS A 110 -2.37 -8.84 -23.19
N ILE A 111 -2.07 -9.89 -23.94
CA ILE A 111 -1.44 -11.11 -23.39
C ILE A 111 -0.01 -10.81 -22.92
N ARG A 112 0.78 -10.07 -23.70
CA ARG A 112 2.17 -9.71 -23.34
C ARG A 112 2.22 -8.83 -22.10
N ILE A 113 1.18 -7.99 -21.90
CA ILE A 113 1.07 -7.15 -20.71
C ILE A 113 0.78 -7.97 -19.48
N SER A 114 -0.28 -8.73 -19.57
CA SER A 114 -0.66 -9.59 -18.45
C SER A 114 0.50 -10.48 -18.05
N LEU A 115 1.25 -10.99 -19.02
CA LEU A 115 2.44 -11.80 -18.76
C LEU A 115 3.54 -10.99 -18.07
N ALA A 116 3.85 -9.78 -18.53
CA ALA A 116 4.85 -8.93 -17.91
C ALA A 116 4.46 -8.54 -16.47
N TYR A 117 3.20 -8.22 -16.23
CA TYR A 117 2.70 -7.94 -14.87
C TYR A 117 2.75 -9.18 -13.98
N VAL A 118 2.37 -10.34 -14.48
CA VAL A 118 2.46 -11.61 -13.73
C VAL A 118 3.91 -11.92 -13.37
N ILE A 119 4.83 -11.80 -14.33
CA ILE A 119 6.27 -12.03 -14.08
C ILE A 119 6.77 -11.04 -13.00
N MET A 120 6.39 -9.77 -13.08
CA MET A 120 6.81 -8.79 -12.08
C MET A 120 6.20 -9.04 -10.70
N ILE A 121 4.94 -9.41 -10.62
CA ILE A 121 4.33 -9.82 -9.36
C ILE A 121 5.08 -11.02 -8.78
N ILE A 122 5.41 -12.02 -9.59
CA ILE A 122 6.19 -13.19 -9.17
C ILE A 122 7.58 -12.75 -8.68
N LEU A 123 8.25 -11.83 -9.39
CA LEU A 123 9.58 -11.36 -9.01
C LEU A 123 9.56 -10.56 -7.68
N ILE A 124 8.49 -9.81 -7.41
CA ILE A 124 8.28 -9.12 -6.11
C ILE A 124 8.09 -10.14 -4.98
N TRP A 125 7.48 -11.29 -5.29
CA TRP A 125 7.24 -12.37 -4.33
C TRP A 125 8.45 -13.30 -4.12
N ILE A 126 9.53 -13.17 -4.90
CA ILE A 126 10.76 -13.90 -4.59
C ILE A 126 11.35 -13.27 -3.32
N PRO A 127 11.28 -13.95 -2.17
CA PRO A 127 11.84 -13.40 -0.95
C PRO A 127 13.32 -13.15 -1.19
N MET A 128 13.73 -11.88 -1.09
CA MET A 128 15.16 -11.59 -1.01
C MET A 128 15.69 -12.34 0.21
N ALA A 129 16.66 -13.22 -0.03
CA ALA A 129 17.20 -14.07 1.01
C ALA A 129 17.52 -13.23 2.26
N ARG A 130 16.82 -13.50 3.35
CA ARG A 130 17.07 -12.85 4.64
C ARG A 130 18.54 -12.99 4.98
N ARG A 131 19.23 -11.88 5.09
CA ARG A 131 20.62 -11.83 5.53
C ARG A 131 20.61 -11.72 7.04
N LYS A 132 21.42 -12.54 7.71
CA LYS A 132 21.66 -12.35 9.13
C LYS A 132 22.24 -10.96 9.35
N SER A 133 21.56 -10.14 10.11
CA SER A 133 22.01 -8.79 10.42
C SER A 133 21.68 -8.43 11.87
N LEU A 134 22.48 -7.53 12.41
CA LEU A 134 22.22 -6.89 13.70
C LEU A 134 22.08 -5.40 13.42
N ALA A 135 20.94 -4.83 13.77
CA ALA A 135 20.67 -3.41 13.60
C ALA A 135 20.42 -2.76 14.96
N PHE A 136 21.01 -1.61 15.14
CA PHE A 136 20.74 -0.72 16.25
C PHE A 136 19.75 0.35 15.76
N LEU A 137 18.60 0.43 16.39
CA LEU A 137 17.58 1.41 16.04
C LEU A 137 17.72 2.65 16.91
N ASP A 138 17.65 3.80 16.27
CA ASP A 138 17.56 5.07 16.97
C ASP A 138 16.16 5.22 17.58
N VAL A 139 16.10 5.03 18.88
CA VAL A 139 14.86 5.13 19.67
C VAL A 139 14.88 6.34 20.63
N GLY A 140 15.84 7.24 20.47
CA GLY A 140 16.05 8.38 21.35
C GLY A 140 16.84 7.96 22.60
N GLN A 141 16.38 8.36 23.81
CA GLN A 141 17.01 7.95 25.05
C GLN A 141 16.56 6.53 25.44
N GLY A 142 17.27 5.55 24.96
CA GLY A 142 17.05 4.14 25.14
C GLY A 142 17.87 3.33 24.16
N ASP A 143 17.90 2.02 24.36
CA ASP A 143 18.57 1.08 23.47
C ASP A 143 17.52 0.21 22.76
N CYS A 144 17.75 -0.06 21.48
CA CYS A 144 16.96 -1.04 20.74
C CYS A 144 17.83 -1.69 19.68
N PHE A 145 18.01 -2.99 19.78
CA PHE A 145 18.67 -3.73 18.70
C PHE A 145 17.81 -4.90 18.23
N VAL A 146 17.86 -5.10 16.93
CA VAL A 146 17.14 -6.15 16.23
C VAL A 146 18.15 -7.09 15.60
N ALA A 147 18.12 -8.34 16.05
CA ALA A 147 18.87 -9.41 15.44
C ALA A 147 18.00 -10.14 14.42
N ASP A 148 18.25 -9.94 13.13
CA ASP A 148 17.56 -10.68 12.06
C ASP A 148 18.27 -12.01 11.80
N THR A 149 17.48 -13.08 11.85
CA THR A 149 17.96 -14.45 11.63
C THR A 149 17.15 -15.08 10.49
N LYS A 150 17.61 -16.23 10.00
CA LYS A 150 16.87 -16.97 8.97
C LYS A 150 15.47 -17.41 9.41
N SER A 151 15.24 -17.58 10.70
CA SER A 151 13.99 -18.08 11.28
C SER A 151 13.08 -16.98 11.83
N GLY A 152 13.55 -15.74 11.91
CA GLY A 152 12.79 -14.61 12.43
C GLY A 152 13.69 -13.53 13.02
N ALA A 153 13.11 -12.43 13.46
CA ALA A 153 13.81 -11.35 14.11
C ALA A 153 13.59 -11.38 15.62
N ILE A 154 14.65 -11.08 16.38
CA ILE A 154 14.62 -10.96 17.85
C ILE A 154 14.89 -9.50 18.18
N ILE A 155 14.02 -8.92 19.00
CA ILE A 155 14.15 -7.54 19.45
C ILE A 155 14.65 -7.56 20.89
N PHE A 156 15.69 -6.78 21.17
CA PHE A 156 16.22 -6.57 22.51
C PHE A 156 16.00 -5.13 22.89
N ASP A 157 15.40 -4.90 24.02
CA ASP A 157 15.12 -3.60 24.60
C ASP A 157 14.49 -2.62 23.58
N GLY A 158 13.23 -2.43 23.61
CA GLY A 158 12.50 -1.60 22.62
C GLY A 158 11.91 -0.35 23.26
N GLY A 159 12.43 0.08 24.40
CA GLY A 159 11.94 1.22 25.16
C GLY A 159 12.68 2.53 24.82
N SER A 160 12.02 3.64 25.15
CA SER A 160 12.63 4.96 25.16
C SER A 160 12.01 5.79 26.28
N SER A 161 12.79 6.62 26.91
CA SER A 161 12.31 7.59 27.89
C SER A 161 12.00 8.97 27.28
N SER A 162 12.44 9.22 26.05
CA SER A 162 12.28 10.51 25.35
C SER A 162 11.29 10.47 24.20
N GLU A 163 10.96 9.29 23.68
CA GLU A 163 10.10 9.12 22.49
C GLU A 163 8.86 8.31 22.84
N ASP A 164 7.70 8.87 22.56
CA ASP A 164 6.42 8.15 22.68
C ASP A 164 6.20 7.20 21.50
N GLN A 165 5.60 6.05 21.75
CA GLN A 165 5.18 5.08 20.72
C GLN A 165 6.33 4.58 19.81
N VAL A 166 7.53 4.40 20.36
CA VAL A 166 8.71 3.86 19.66
C VAL A 166 8.38 2.58 18.88
N GLY A 167 7.61 1.68 19.49
CA GLY A 167 7.16 0.46 18.82
C GLY A 167 6.45 0.71 17.50
N ARG A 168 5.59 1.73 17.45
CA ARG A 168 4.79 2.06 16.26
C ARG A 168 5.58 2.80 15.18
N TYR A 169 6.44 3.73 15.58
CA TYR A 169 7.07 4.66 14.62
C TYR A 169 8.51 4.28 14.26
N ARG A 170 9.17 3.44 15.06
CA ARG A 170 10.57 3.04 14.83
C ARG A 170 10.69 1.54 14.59
N ILE A 171 10.19 0.70 15.54
CA ILE A 171 10.39 -0.74 15.49
C ILE A 171 9.52 -1.38 14.41
N LEU A 172 8.22 -1.11 14.38
CA LEU A 172 7.30 -1.71 13.42
C LEU A 172 7.67 -1.44 11.95
N PRO A 173 8.03 -0.20 11.54
CA PRO A 173 8.50 0.05 10.18
C PRO A 173 9.76 -0.75 9.82
N TYR A 174 10.70 -0.89 10.77
CA TYR A 174 11.88 -1.71 10.53
C TYR A 174 11.55 -3.20 10.41
N MET A 175 10.64 -3.71 11.23
CA MET A 175 10.17 -5.10 11.12
C MET A 175 9.50 -5.35 9.77
N LYS A 176 8.69 -4.41 9.28
CA LYS A 176 8.08 -4.47 7.94
C LYS A 176 9.14 -4.41 6.83
N TYR A 177 10.21 -3.64 7.02
CA TYR A 177 11.34 -3.60 6.10
C TYR A 177 12.03 -4.95 5.96
N LEU A 178 12.16 -5.72 7.05
CA LEU A 178 12.77 -7.06 7.04
C LEU A 178 11.89 -8.11 6.32
N GLY A 179 10.57 -7.97 6.33
CA GLY A 179 9.61 -8.86 5.64
C GLY A 179 9.10 -10.02 6.47
#